data_881a1952a11509a70bae2e8946cda794
#
_entry.id   881a1952a11509a70bae2e8946cda794
#
_cell.length_a   1.000
_cell.length_b   1.000
_cell.length_c   1.000
_cell.angle_alpha   90.00
_cell.angle_beta   90.00
_cell.angle_gamma   90.00
#
_symmetry.space_group_name_H-M   'P 1'
#
loop_
_entity.id
_entity.type
_entity.pdbx_description
1 polymer ?
#
loop_
_entity_poly.entity_id
_entity_poly.type
_entity_poly.pdbx_seq_one_letter_code
_entity_poly.pdbx_strand_id
1 'polypeptide(L)'
;MSSILLARTAVAKLSPMAKAIGVDIGGTGIKAGIVDLEHGVMASDRVRVPTPEGASPQDVLNAVKTVLKTLDVHESTLPLGVAFPAIVKRGKTLSAANVSKEWIDFDAERFFRDGLGRNIVFVNDADAAGVAEARHGAARDVRGFTLLTTLGTGIGSAFLYDGVLLPNTELGHLNFREFESVETYAATSARERENLSWAEWAERLQAFYSHIEFLFSPDLFVVGGGVSKNAGDFLPLLDLKTPIVPAIHRNNSGIIGAASLAGD
;
A
#
# COMPACT_ATOMS: atom_id res chain seq x y z
N MET A 1 43.74 9.73 -29.07
CA MET A 1 42.33 10.00 -28.76
C MET A 1 41.56 8.69 -28.95
N SER A 2 41.41 7.89 -27.89
CA SER A 2 40.72 6.59 -27.95
C SER A 2 39.31 6.78 -27.46
N SER A 3 38.33 6.62 -28.34
CA SER A 3 36.91 6.62 -28.00
C SER A 3 36.55 5.31 -27.32
N ILE A 4 36.24 5.37 -26.03
CA ILE A 4 35.67 4.24 -25.29
C ILE A 4 34.18 4.17 -25.65
N LEU A 5 33.84 3.23 -26.51
CA LEU A 5 32.47 2.87 -26.86
C LEU A 5 31.91 2.04 -25.73
N LEU A 6 31.13 2.66 -24.84
CA LEU A 6 30.33 1.95 -23.82
C LEU A 6 29.21 1.17 -24.53
N ALA A 7 29.42 -0.13 -24.68
CA ALA A 7 28.37 -1.05 -25.10
C ALA A 7 27.27 -1.08 -24.01
N ARG A 8 26.16 -0.39 -24.23
CA ARG A 8 24.94 -0.59 -23.49
C ARG A 8 24.40 -1.98 -23.84
N THR A 9 24.66 -2.95 -22.98
CA THR A 9 23.97 -4.24 -23.03
C THR A 9 22.46 -3.97 -22.88
N ALA A 10 21.72 -4.16 -23.97
CA ALA A 10 20.27 -4.13 -23.93
C ALA A 10 19.83 -5.32 -23.07
N VAL A 11 19.46 -5.06 -21.81
CA VAL A 11 18.70 -6.01 -21.03
C VAL A 11 17.40 -6.21 -21.80
N ALA A 12 17.19 -7.41 -22.32
CA ALA A 12 15.93 -7.78 -22.96
C ALA A 12 14.82 -7.50 -21.95
N LYS A 13 13.99 -6.51 -22.21
CA LYS A 13 12.73 -6.31 -21.47
C LYS A 13 11.89 -7.55 -21.74
N LEU A 14 11.81 -8.45 -20.76
CA LEU A 14 10.76 -9.47 -20.75
C LEU A 14 9.45 -8.72 -20.96
N SER A 15 8.62 -9.19 -21.89
CA SER A 15 7.27 -8.63 -22.04
C SER A 15 6.58 -8.71 -20.68
N PRO A 16 6.00 -7.62 -20.18
CA PRO A 16 5.34 -7.66 -18.87
C PRO A 16 4.30 -8.76 -18.86
N MET A 17 4.25 -9.53 -17.79
CA MET A 17 3.25 -10.59 -17.62
C MET A 17 1.87 -9.95 -17.60
N ALA A 18 0.96 -10.42 -18.46
CA ALA A 18 -0.38 -9.82 -18.58
C ALA A 18 -1.22 -9.93 -17.28
N LYS A 19 -0.90 -10.87 -16.39
CA LYS A 19 -1.60 -11.09 -15.12
C LYS A 19 -0.65 -11.45 -14.00
N ALA A 20 -1.03 -11.07 -12.77
CA ALA A 20 -0.34 -11.47 -11.54
C ALA A 20 -1.36 -11.67 -10.40
N ILE A 21 -0.94 -12.34 -9.35
CA ILE A 21 -1.72 -12.51 -8.13
C ILE A 21 -1.26 -11.45 -7.13
N GLY A 22 -2.22 -10.73 -6.55
CA GLY A 22 -1.99 -9.84 -5.41
C GLY A 22 -2.63 -10.40 -4.16
N VAL A 23 -1.91 -10.32 -3.05
CA VAL A 23 -2.41 -10.58 -1.69
C VAL A 23 -2.24 -9.32 -0.87
N ASP A 24 -3.28 -8.92 -0.15
CA ASP A 24 -3.29 -7.77 0.77
C ASP A 24 -3.59 -8.29 2.18
N ILE A 25 -2.60 -8.25 3.06
CA ILE A 25 -2.69 -8.69 4.46
C ILE A 25 -3.03 -7.46 5.30
N GLY A 26 -4.28 -7.37 5.73
CA GLY A 26 -4.73 -6.30 6.64
C GLY A 26 -5.03 -6.82 8.04
N GLY A 27 -5.16 -5.91 9.01
CA GLY A 27 -5.40 -6.26 10.41
C GLY A 27 -6.70 -7.02 10.68
N THR A 28 -7.71 -6.92 9.81
CA THR A 28 -9.03 -7.60 9.97
C THR A 28 -9.32 -8.65 8.91
N GLY A 29 -8.48 -8.76 7.89
CA GLY A 29 -8.70 -9.71 6.80
C GLY A 29 -7.60 -9.71 5.76
N ILE A 30 -7.33 -10.90 5.25
CA ILE A 30 -6.40 -11.16 4.17
C ILE A 30 -7.23 -11.33 2.90
N LYS A 31 -6.88 -10.57 1.89
CA LYS A 31 -7.60 -10.52 0.61
C LYS A 31 -6.65 -10.90 -0.51
N ALA A 32 -7.18 -11.53 -1.56
CA ALA A 32 -6.42 -11.86 -2.76
C ALA A 32 -7.27 -11.76 -4.01
N GLY A 33 -6.61 -11.62 -5.14
CA GLY A 33 -7.22 -11.67 -6.45
C GLY A 33 -6.19 -11.72 -7.58
N ILE A 34 -6.65 -12.10 -8.75
CA ILE A 34 -5.87 -12.00 -9.99
C ILE A 34 -6.08 -10.60 -10.55
N VAL A 35 -5.00 -9.97 -10.98
CA VAL A 35 -4.98 -8.62 -11.54
C VAL A 35 -4.56 -8.69 -13.01
N ASP A 36 -5.29 -8.01 -13.88
CA ASP A 36 -4.87 -7.65 -15.22
C ASP A 36 -3.91 -6.46 -15.10
N LEU A 37 -2.64 -6.69 -15.40
CA LEU A 37 -1.58 -5.68 -15.23
C LEU A 37 -1.55 -4.64 -16.34
N GLU A 38 -2.17 -4.91 -17.47
CA GLU A 38 -2.27 -3.93 -18.56
C GLU A 38 -3.29 -2.84 -18.23
N HIS A 39 -4.41 -3.23 -17.62
CA HIS A 39 -5.52 -2.32 -17.33
C HIS A 39 -5.58 -1.90 -15.85
N GLY A 40 -4.81 -2.55 -14.96
CA GLY A 40 -4.82 -2.27 -13.51
C GLY A 40 -6.15 -2.61 -12.83
N VAL A 41 -6.83 -3.64 -13.30
CA VAL A 41 -8.14 -4.04 -12.78
C VAL A 41 -8.12 -5.49 -12.27
N MET A 42 -9.05 -5.79 -11.38
CA MET A 42 -9.25 -7.17 -10.94
C MET A 42 -9.74 -8.03 -12.10
N ALA A 43 -9.01 -9.12 -12.41
CA ALA A 43 -9.36 -10.13 -13.41
C ALA A 43 -10.09 -11.34 -12.79
N SER A 44 -10.28 -11.35 -11.49
CA SER A 44 -11.08 -12.31 -10.74
C SER A 44 -11.92 -11.62 -9.69
N ASP A 45 -12.87 -12.32 -9.09
CA ASP A 45 -13.49 -11.92 -7.85
C ASP A 45 -12.42 -11.83 -6.74
N ARG A 46 -12.65 -10.92 -5.80
CA ARG A 46 -11.81 -10.77 -4.62
C ARG A 46 -12.21 -11.78 -3.57
N VAL A 47 -11.30 -12.66 -3.19
CA VAL A 47 -11.45 -13.57 -2.07
C VAL A 47 -10.96 -12.90 -0.79
N ARG A 48 -11.61 -13.19 0.35
CA ARG A 48 -11.22 -12.71 1.68
C ARG A 48 -11.36 -13.81 2.72
N VAL A 49 -10.34 -13.91 3.58
CA VAL A 49 -10.39 -14.69 4.82
C VAL A 49 -10.12 -13.76 6.02
N PRO A 50 -10.60 -14.06 7.23
CA PRO A 50 -10.25 -13.30 8.43
C PRO A 50 -8.74 -13.36 8.69
N THR A 51 -8.17 -12.27 9.19
CA THR A 51 -6.81 -12.30 9.75
C THR A 51 -6.87 -13.09 11.07
N PRO A 52 -5.99 -14.09 11.27
CA PRO A 52 -5.94 -14.84 12.52
C PRO A 52 -5.71 -13.96 13.73
N GLU A 53 -6.30 -14.31 14.87
CA GLU A 53 -6.01 -13.64 16.13
C GLU A 53 -4.53 -13.77 16.48
N GLY A 54 -3.92 -12.67 16.98
CA GLY A 54 -2.48 -12.61 17.24
C GLY A 54 -1.61 -12.50 15.99
N ALA A 55 -2.12 -12.87 14.81
CA ALA A 55 -1.46 -12.70 13.52
C ALA A 55 0.03 -13.10 13.52
N SER A 56 0.35 -14.28 14.08
CA SER A 56 1.72 -14.82 14.03
C SER A 56 2.17 -15.09 12.58
N PRO A 57 3.47 -15.15 12.27
CA PRO A 57 3.95 -15.45 10.92
C PRO A 57 3.38 -16.76 10.36
N GLN A 58 3.30 -17.81 11.19
CA GLN A 58 2.79 -19.11 10.74
C GLN A 58 1.28 -19.07 10.46
N ASP A 59 0.50 -18.39 11.31
CA ASP A 59 -0.95 -18.33 11.12
C ASP A 59 -1.32 -17.47 9.91
N VAL A 60 -0.59 -16.36 9.69
CA VAL A 60 -0.77 -15.53 8.50
C VAL A 60 -0.39 -16.28 7.23
N LEU A 61 0.72 -17.04 7.23
CA LEU A 61 1.08 -17.91 6.09
C LEU A 61 -0.01 -18.95 5.80
N ASN A 62 -0.59 -19.58 6.82
CA ASN A 62 -1.67 -20.54 6.65
C ASN A 62 -2.94 -19.89 6.09
N ALA A 63 -3.26 -18.68 6.53
CA ALA A 63 -4.36 -17.91 5.99
C ALA A 63 -4.12 -17.49 4.53
N VAL A 64 -2.88 -17.11 4.17
CA VAL A 64 -2.50 -16.84 2.77
C VAL A 64 -2.62 -18.11 1.91
N LYS A 65 -2.18 -19.28 2.40
CA LYS A 65 -2.42 -20.56 1.69
C LYS A 65 -3.91 -20.81 1.46
N THR A 66 -4.74 -20.52 2.46
CA THR A 66 -6.18 -20.69 2.38
C THR A 66 -6.80 -19.77 1.32
N VAL A 67 -6.44 -18.47 1.32
CA VAL A 67 -6.99 -17.53 0.34
C VAL A 67 -6.54 -17.86 -1.09
N LEU A 68 -5.29 -18.31 -1.29
CA LEU A 68 -4.78 -18.74 -2.60
C LEU A 68 -5.48 -20.03 -3.09
N LYS A 69 -5.78 -20.95 -2.18
CA LYS A 69 -6.55 -22.17 -2.51
C LYS A 69 -8.00 -21.83 -2.87
N THR A 70 -8.63 -20.92 -2.13
CA THR A 70 -10.01 -20.48 -2.41
C THR A 70 -10.10 -19.76 -3.76
N LEU A 71 -9.06 -19.02 -4.14
CA LEU A 71 -8.94 -18.35 -5.44
C LEU A 71 -8.55 -19.33 -6.57
N ASP A 72 -8.26 -20.59 -6.26
CA ASP A 72 -7.78 -21.63 -7.18
C ASP A 72 -6.48 -21.26 -7.93
N VAL A 73 -5.55 -20.63 -7.21
CA VAL A 73 -4.25 -20.18 -7.76
C VAL A 73 -3.05 -20.73 -7.00
N HIS A 74 -3.25 -21.69 -6.12
CA HIS A 74 -2.18 -22.22 -5.26
C HIS A 74 -1.09 -22.99 -6.04
N GLU A 75 -1.43 -23.57 -7.20
CA GLU A 75 -0.51 -24.20 -8.14
C GLU A 75 -0.17 -23.32 -9.36
N SER A 76 -0.67 -22.08 -9.39
CA SER A 76 -0.45 -21.17 -10.50
C SER A 76 1.01 -20.72 -10.59
N THR A 77 1.53 -20.54 -11.80
CA THR A 77 2.86 -19.97 -12.08
C THR A 77 2.84 -18.45 -12.25
N LEU A 78 1.68 -17.80 -12.12
CA LEU A 78 1.56 -16.34 -12.18
C LEU A 78 2.42 -15.69 -11.09
N PRO A 79 3.07 -14.55 -11.35
CA PRO A 79 3.77 -13.79 -10.31
C PRO A 79 2.87 -13.53 -9.09
N LEU A 80 3.45 -13.53 -7.90
CA LEU A 80 2.74 -13.32 -6.64
C LEU A 80 3.36 -12.18 -5.85
N GLY A 81 2.57 -11.15 -5.59
CA GLY A 81 2.91 -10.06 -4.68
C GLY A 81 2.09 -10.12 -3.41
N VAL A 82 2.73 -9.79 -2.29
CA VAL A 82 2.13 -9.78 -0.95
C VAL A 82 2.36 -8.41 -0.31
N ALA A 83 1.29 -7.67 -0.08
CA ALA A 83 1.28 -6.42 0.69
C ALA A 83 1.07 -6.73 2.18
N PHE A 84 1.85 -6.09 3.04
CA PHE A 84 1.89 -6.35 4.48
C PHE A 84 1.95 -5.04 5.30
N PRO A 85 1.24 -4.92 6.44
CA PRO A 85 1.18 -3.69 7.23
C PRO A 85 2.38 -3.51 8.14
N ALA A 86 3.57 -3.41 7.57
CA ALA A 86 4.83 -3.13 8.26
C ALA A 86 5.86 -2.50 7.32
N ILE A 87 6.88 -1.87 7.88
CA ILE A 87 8.08 -1.49 7.14
C ILE A 87 8.73 -2.76 6.57
N VAL A 88 8.90 -2.82 5.25
CA VAL A 88 9.54 -3.96 4.56
C VAL A 88 10.83 -3.50 3.89
N LYS A 89 11.95 -3.95 4.38
CA LYS A 89 13.25 -3.59 3.82
C LYS A 89 14.05 -4.84 3.42
N ARG A 90 14.25 -5.02 2.10
CA ARG A 90 14.96 -6.17 1.55
C ARG A 90 14.36 -7.51 2.00
N GLY A 91 13.04 -7.62 1.92
CA GLY A 91 12.29 -8.80 2.31
C GLY A 91 12.08 -9.02 3.82
N LYS A 92 12.67 -8.16 4.67
CA LYS A 92 12.49 -8.21 6.13
C LYS A 92 11.46 -7.19 6.61
N THR A 93 10.62 -7.60 7.52
CA THR A 93 9.73 -6.71 8.27
C THR A 93 10.47 -6.12 9.47
N LEU A 94 10.39 -4.81 9.66
CA LEU A 94 11.12 -4.09 10.71
C LEU A 94 10.19 -3.52 11.80
N SER A 95 8.88 -3.56 11.58
CA SER A 95 7.88 -3.06 12.51
C SER A 95 6.71 -4.03 12.66
N ALA A 96 5.91 -3.86 13.70
CA ALA A 96 4.72 -4.64 13.98
C ALA A 96 3.74 -3.78 14.79
N ALA A 97 2.94 -2.95 14.12
CA ALA A 97 1.95 -2.10 14.78
C ALA A 97 0.67 -2.88 15.14
N ASN A 98 0.09 -3.59 14.18
CA ASN A 98 -1.21 -4.26 14.29
C ASN A 98 -1.13 -5.79 14.06
N VAL A 99 0.05 -6.37 14.20
CA VAL A 99 0.35 -7.79 14.04
C VAL A 99 1.26 -8.27 15.16
N SER A 100 1.54 -9.57 15.26
CA SER A 100 2.44 -10.14 16.27
C SER A 100 3.81 -9.44 16.28
N LYS A 101 4.38 -9.27 17.46
CA LYS A 101 5.76 -8.76 17.64
C LYS A 101 6.83 -9.67 17.00
N GLU A 102 6.48 -10.92 16.71
CA GLU A 102 7.35 -11.87 15.98
C GLU A 102 7.73 -11.39 14.58
N TRP A 103 7.00 -10.41 14.02
CA TRP A 103 7.33 -9.81 12.73
C TRP A 103 8.48 -8.79 12.80
N ILE A 104 8.95 -8.40 13.99
CA ILE A 104 10.06 -7.46 14.12
C ILE A 104 11.37 -8.17 13.76
N ASP A 105 12.14 -7.61 12.82
CA ASP A 105 13.39 -8.16 12.26
C ASP A 105 13.23 -9.55 11.62
N PHE A 106 12.02 -9.88 11.16
CA PHE A 106 11.69 -11.18 10.58
C PHE A 106 11.94 -11.20 9.06
N ASP A 107 12.53 -12.28 8.55
CA ASP A 107 12.78 -12.52 7.11
C ASP A 107 11.48 -13.02 6.43
N ALA A 108 10.54 -12.11 6.25
CA ALA A 108 9.19 -12.40 5.81
C ALA A 108 9.15 -12.93 4.36
N GLU A 109 9.89 -12.33 3.46
CA GLU A 109 9.91 -12.75 2.05
C GLU A 109 10.42 -14.19 1.92
N ARG A 110 11.54 -14.51 2.57
CA ARG A 110 12.09 -15.86 2.57
C ARG A 110 11.12 -16.85 3.20
N PHE A 111 10.53 -16.51 4.35
CA PHE A 111 9.58 -17.37 5.06
C PHE A 111 8.36 -17.71 4.18
N PHE A 112 7.79 -16.70 3.52
CA PHE A 112 6.66 -16.90 2.61
C PHE A 112 7.07 -17.66 1.34
N ARG A 113 8.22 -17.34 0.75
CA ARG A 113 8.74 -18.06 -0.40
C ARG A 113 8.91 -19.56 -0.10
N ASP A 114 9.55 -19.87 1.03
CA ASP A 114 9.79 -21.27 1.43
C ASP A 114 8.46 -21.96 1.80
N GLY A 115 7.57 -21.27 2.50
CA GLY A 115 6.27 -21.81 2.91
C GLY A 115 5.26 -21.99 1.77
N LEU A 116 5.33 -21.17 0.71
CA LEU A 116 4.48 -21.27 -0.48
C LEU A 116 5.11 -22.06 -1.62
N GLY A 117 6.42 -22.38 -1.53
CA GLY A 117 7.15 -23.11 -2.57
C GLY A 117 7.33 -22.33 -3.86
N ARG A 118 7.27 -20.97 -3.83
CA ARG A 118 7.37 -20.11 -5.02
C ARG A 118 7.97 -18.74 -4.69
N ASN A 119 8.54 -18.10 -5.69
CA ASN A 119 9.00 -16.72 -5.54
C ASN A 119 7.84 -15.76 -5.33
N ILE A 120 8.07 -14.77 -4.49
CA ILE A 120 7.11 -13.70 -4.19
C ILE A 120 7.83 -12.35 -4.17
N VAL A 121 7.05 -11.27 -4.30
CA VAL A 121 7.44 -9.92 -3.92
C VAL A 121 6.71 -9.58 -2.63
N PHE A 122 7.45 -9.12 -1.60
CA PHE A 122 6.88 -8.76 -0.31
C PHE A 122 7.09 -7.26 -0.06
N VAL A 123 6.01 -6.51 0.15
CA VAL A 123 6.02 -5.04 0.15
C VAL A 123 5.14 -4.47 1.26
N ASN A 124 5.42 -3.23 1.69
CA ASN A 124 4.51 -2.50 2.59
C ASN A 124 3.14 -2.25 1.91
N ASP A 125 2.06 -2.26 2.67
CA ASP A 125 0.68 -2.11 2.15
C ASP A 125 0.38 -0.72 1.59
N ALA A 126 0.89 0.35 2.21
CA ALA A 126 0.74 1.70 1.70
C ALA A 126 1.60 1.93 0.45
N ASP A 127 2.80 1.36 0.40
CA ASP A 127 3.65 1.36 -0.79
C ASP A 127 2.95 0.67 -1.96
N ALA A 128 2.35 -0.51 -1.72
CA ALA A 128 1.54 -1.20 -2.72
C ALA A 128 0.38 -0.32 -3.21
N ALA A 129 -0.34 0.33 -2.29
CA ALA A 129 -1.42 1.23 -2.67
C ALA A 129 -0.91 2.41 -3.52
N GLY A 130 0.24 2.98 -3.17
CA GLY A 130 0.90 4.04 -3.95
C GLY A 130 1.22 3.61 -5.38
N VAL A 131 1.80 2.42 -5.54
CA VAL A 131 2.13 1.86 -6.87
C VAL A 131 0.86 1.63 -7.71
N ALA A 132 -0.21 1.11 -7.11
CA ALA A 132 -1.49 0.94 -7.82
C ALA A 132 -2.01 2.27 -8.37
N GLU A 133 -2.02 3.32 -7.55
CA GLU A 133 -2.53 4.64 -7.94
C GLU A 133 -1.60 5.34 -8.94
N ALA A 134 -0.28 5.14 -8.86
CA ALA A 134 0.66 5.71 -9.82
C ALA A 134 0.59 5.03 -11.20
N ARG A 135 0.36 3.73 -11.25
CA ARG A 135 0.33 2.99 -12.52
C ARG A 135 -1.02 3.05 -13.22
N HIS A 136 -2.11 2.98 -12.44
CA HIS A 136 -3.45 2.75 -12.98
C HIS A 136 -4.54 3.60 -12.33
N GLY A 137 -4.19 4.48 -11.39
CA GLY A 137 -5.15 5.20 -10.57
C GLY A 137 -5.05 6.72 -10.64
N ALA A 138 -5.35 7.37 -9.52
CA ALA A 138 -5.46 8.81 -9.39
C ALA A 138 -4.14 9.56 -9.63
N ALA A 139 -2.98 8.91 -9.48
CA ALA A 139 -1.67 9.48 -9.70
C ALA A 139 -1.05 9.08 -11.06
N ARG A 140 -1.82 8.42 -11.92
CA ARG A 140 -1.35 8.07 -13.26
C ARG A 140 -1.06 9.35 -14.06
N ASP A 141 0.08 9.36 -14.74
CA ASP A 141 0.55 10.47 -15.57
C ASP A 141 0.78 11.80 -14.80
N VAL A 142 0.74 11.80 -13.47
CA VAL A 142 1.12 12.95 -12.65
C VAL A 142 2.64 13.08 -12.63
N ARG A 143 3.14 14.23 -13.04
CA ARG A 143 4.55 14.58 -12.94
C ARG A 143 4.86 15.21 -11.60
N GLY A 144 6.09 15.02 -11.14
CA GLY A 144 6.57 15.55 -9.87
C GLY A 144 6.20 14.66 -8.68
N PHE A 145 5.94 15.28 -7.54
CA PHE A 145 5.79 14.59 -6.28
C PHE A 145 4.32 14.32 -5.92
N THR A 146 3.95 13.05 -5.88
CA THR A 146 2.66 12.60 -5.36
C THR A 146 2.85 12.00 -3.97
N LEU A 147 2.02 12.42 -3.02
CA LEU A 147 1.96 11.87 -1.68
C LEU A 147 0.62 11.16 -1.47
N LEU A 148 0.67 9.83 -1.36
CA LEU A 148 -0.50 9.04 -1.02
C LEU A 148 -0.54 8.81 0.49
N THR A 149 -1.72 8.91 1.08
CA THR A 149 -2.00 8.47 2.45
C THR A 149 -3.12 7.44 2.46
N THR A 150 -3.00 6.40 3.28
CA THR A 150 -4.10 5.48 3.59
C THR A 150 -4.64 5.80 4.97
N LEU A 151 -5.91 6.20 5.04
CA LEU A 151 -6.58 6.53 6.30
C LEU A 151 -7.44 5.35 6.76
N GLY A 152 -7.07 4.76 7.89
CA GLY A 152 -7.71 3.55 8.44
C GLY A 152 -7.53 3.46 9.95
N THR A 153 -7.09 2.30 10.45
CA THR A 153 -6.69 2.10 11.85
C THR A 153 -5.54 3.04 12.22
N GLY A 154 -4.57 3.19 11.32
CA GLY A 154 -3.50 4.17 11.36
C GLY A 154 -3.51 5.05 10.11
N ILE A 155 -2.37 5.71 9.85
CA ILE A 155 -2.09 6.48 8.64
C ILE A 155 -0.86 5.87 7.96
N GLY A 156 -1.07 5.11 6.88
CA GLY A 156 0.01 4.71 5.99
C GLY A 156 0.34 5.83 4.99
N SER A 157 1.55 5.81 4.45
CA SER A 157 1.96 6.78 3.42
C SER A 157 2.84 6.14 2.35
N ALA A 158 2.73 6.64 1.13
CA ALA A 158 3.63 6.32 0.02
C ALA A 158 4.03 7.60 -0.71
N PHE A 159 5.32 7.77 -0.94
CA PHE A 159 5.88 8.88 -1.69
C PHE A 159 6.26 8.39 -3.09
N LEU A 160 5.84 9.16 -4.10
CA LEU A 160 6.13 8.84 -5.49
C LEU A 160 6.65 10.09 -6.19
N TYR A 161 7.76 9.97 -6.90
CA TYR A 161 8.28 11.03 -7.75
C TYR A 161 8.30 10.55 -9.20
N ASP A 162 7.58 11.25 -10.08
CA ASP A 162 7.33 10.81 -11.46
C ASP A 162 6.87 9.34 -11.56
N GLY A 163 5.99 8.91 -10.63
CA GLY A 163 5.47 7.55 -10.54
C GLY A 163 6.43 6.52 -9.92
N VAL A 164 7.66 6.91 -9.56
CA VAL A 164 8.65 6.03 -8.91
C VAL A 164 8.48 6.09 -7.39
N LEU A 165 8.27 4.93 -6.78
CA LEU A 165 8.07 4.80 -5.34
C LEU A 165 9.36 5.06 -4.55
N LEU A 166 9.29 5.92 -3.52
CA LEU A 166 10.23 5.98 -2.40
C LEU A 166 9.67 5.11 -1.27
N PRO A 167 10.19 3.90 -1.06
CA PRO A 167 9.52 2.92 -0.21
C PRO A 167 9.66 3.21 1.29
N ASN A 168 8.70 2.70 2.05
CA ASN A 168 8.69 2.68 3.51
C ASN A 168 8.69 4.08 4.15
N THR A 169 7.82 4.95 3.70
CA THR A 169 7.57 6.23 4.36
C THR A 169 6.48 6.05 5.43
N GLU A 170 6.70 6.60 6.62
CA GLU A 170 5.87 6.35 7.81
C GLU A 170 5.36 7.67 8.41
N LEU A 171 4.62 8.46 7.62
CA LEU A 171 4.08 9.74 8.11
C LEU A 171 3.09 9.59 9.26
N GLY A 172 2.42 8.45 9.39
CA GLY A 172 1.52 8.17 10.51
C GLY A 172 2.22 8.27 11.87
N HIS A 173 3.53 7.97 11.90
CA HIS A 173 4.35 8.05 13.11
C HIS A 173 5.00 9.42 13.35
N LEU A 174 4.65 10.44 12.56
CA LEU A 174 5.14 11.80 12.78
C LEU A 174 4.64 12.34 14.13
N ASN A 175 5.55 12.86 14.95
CA ASN A 175 5.18 13.65 16.13
C ASN A 175 4.45 14.91 15.67
N PHE A 176 3.26 15.14 16.16
CA PHE A 176 2.42 16.23 15.69
C PHE A 176 1.68 16.89 16.86
N ARG A 177 1.97 18.18 17.10
CA ARG A 177 1.47 18.90 18.27
C ARG A 177 1.83 18.17 19.57
N GLU A 178 0.84 17.89 20.43
CA GLU A 178 0.98 17.12 21.67
C GLU A 178 0.93 15.59 21.47
N PHE A 179 0.74 15.12 20.22
CA PHE A 179 0.62 13.70 19.89
C PHE A 179 1.98 13.12 19.47
N GLU A 180 2.38 12.00 20.09
CA GLU A 180 3.60 11.26 19.71
C GLU A 180 3.51 10.66 18.30
N SER A 181 2.27 10.45 17.79
CA SER A 181 1.98 9.91 16.48
C SER A 181 0.75 10.60 15.92
N VAL A 182 0.87 11.19 14.72
CA VAL A 182 -0.25 11.90 14.08
C VAL A 182 -1.45 11.00 13.78
N GLU A 183 -1.24 9.70 13.63
CA GLU A 183 -2.34 8.76 13.42
C GLU A 183 -3.28 8.67 14.62
N THR A 184 -2.78 8.89 15.85
CA THR A 184 -3.64 8.93 17.05
C THR A 184 -4.54 10.15 17.08
N TYR A 185 -4.24 11.18 16.29
CA TYR A 185 -5.00 12.42 16.14
C TYR A 185 -5.91 12.41 14.90
N ALA A 186 -5.41 11.97 13.73
CA ALA A 186 -6.03 12.19 12.43
C ALA A 186 -6.44 10.92 11.67
N ALA A 187 -6.12 9.70 12.15
CA ALA A 187 -6.58 8.47 11.49
C ALA A 187 -8.11 8.32 11.57
N THR A 188 -8.68 7.45 10.74
CA THR A 188 -10.12 7.12 10.80
C THR A 188 -10.49 6.54 12.16
N SER A 189 -9.63 5.72 12.75
CA SER A 189 -9.83 5.17 14.11
C SER A 189 -9.93 6.25 15.18
N ALA A 190 -9.21 7.38 15.04
CA ALA A 190 -9.33 8.52 15.94
C ALA A 190 -10.71 9.19 15.82
N ARG A 191 -11.19 9.38 14.57
CA ARG A 191 -12.56 9.87 14.33
C ARG A 191 -13.61 8.99 15.00
N GLU A 192 -13.51 7.67 14.82
CA GLU A 192 -14.48 6.70 15.36
C GLU A 192 -14.42 6.64 16.88
N ARG A 193 -13.24 6.58 17.47
CA ARG A 193 -13.00 6.54 18.92
C ARG A 193 -13.60 7.75 19.63
N GLU A 194 -13.51 8.92 19.03
CA GLU A 194 -13.96 10.19 19.61
C GLU A 194 -15.32 10.63 19.07
N ASN A 195 -15.95 9.79 18.24
CA ASN A 195 -17.25 10.03 17.61
C ASN A 195 -17.35 11.41 16.91
N LEU A 196 -16.27 11.79 16.20
CA LEU A 196 -16.22 13.08 15.50
C LEU A 196 -17.12 13.06 14.26
N SER A 197 -17.81 14.17 14.04
CA SER A 197 -18.47 14.45 12.77
C SER A 197 -17.45 14.54 11.63
N TRP A 198 -17.90 14.52 10.38
CA TRP A 198 -17.02 14.72 9.23
C TRP A 198 -16.34 16.10 9.25
N ALA A 199 -17.04 17.15 9.69
CA ALA A 199 -16.48 18.48 9.80
C ALA A 199 -15.38 18.59 10.86
N GLU A 200 -15.60 18.09 12.06
CA GLU A 200 -14.62 18.08 13.13
C GLU A 200 -13.39 17.24 12.76
N TRP A 201 -13.58 16.12 12.07
CA TRP A 201 -12.44 15.33 11.59
C TRP A 201 -11.71 16.00 10.42
N ALA A 202 -12.42 16.69 9.53
CA ALA A 202 -11.82 17.47 8.46
C ALA A 202 -10.90 18.60 9.00
N GLU A 203 -11.23 19.23 10.14
CA GLU A 203 -10.34 20.18 10.82
C GLU A 203 -9.02 19.54 11.24
N ARG A 204 -9.05 18.28 11.71
CA ARG A 204 -7.83 17.52 12.03
C ARG A 204 -7.03 17.16 10.79
N LEU A 205 -7.71 16.72 9.75
CA LEU A 205 -7.07 16.44 8.45
C LEU A 205 -6.49 17.71 7.83
N GLN A 206 -7.19 18.85 7.91
CA GLN A 206 -6.67 20.15 7.47
C GLN A 206 -5.34 20.47 8.15
N ALA A 207 -5.27 20.33 9.47
CA ALA A 207 -4.06 20.60 10.21
C ALA A 207 -2.91 19.67 9.79
N PHE A 208 -3.20 18.37 9.60
CA PHE A 208 -2.23 17.38 9.13
C PHE A 208 -1.75 17.67 7.71
N TYR A 209 -2.67 17.80 6.75
CA TYR A 209 -2.29 18.02 5.35
C TYR A 209 -1.63 19.37 5.10
N SER A 210 -2.04 20.44 5.79
CA SER A 210 -1.35 21.73 5.70
C SER A 210 0.10 21.63 6.22
N HIS A 211 0.35 20.85 7.25
CA HIS A 211 1.70 20.63 7.75
C HIS A 211 2.56 19.84 6.74
N ILE A 212 1.99 18.78 6.17
CA ILE A 212 2.66 17.98 5.14
C ILE A 212 2.89 18.78 3.85
N GLU A 213 1.92 19.60 3.44
CA GLU A 213 2.04 20.52 2.30
C GLU A 213 3.20 21.50 2.51
N PHE A 214 3.31 22.07 3.71
CA PHE A 214 4.40 22.98 4.07
C PHE A 214 5.77 22.31 4.03
N LEU A 215 5.87 21.05 4.51
CA LEU A 215 7.15 20.32 4.59
C LEU A 215 7.62 19.82 3.23
N PHE A 216 6.71 19.36 2.37
CA PHE A 216 7.05 18.56 1.19
C PHE A 216 6.61 19.19 -0.13
N SER A 217 5.67 20.13 -0.12
CA SER A 217 5.13 20.81 -1.33
C SER A 217 4.79 19.80 -2.45
N PRO A 218 3.93 18.80 -2.21
CA PRO A 218 3.61 17.81 -3.24
C PRO A 218 2.77 18.45 -4.37
N ASP A 219 2.84 17.84 -5.55
CA ASP A 219 2.02 18.22 -6.71
C ASP A 219 0.61 17.62 -6.62
N LEU A 220 0.47 16.50 -5.88
CA LEU A 220 -0.82 15.83 -5.67
C LEU A 220 -0.84 15.11 -4.33
N PHE A 221 -1.95 15.23 -3.60
CA PHE A 221 -2.33 14.33 -2.53
C PHE A 221 -3.34 13.29 -3.03
N VAL A 222 -3.12 12.01 -2.70
CA VAL A 222 -4.06 10.91 -2.94
C VAL A 222 -4.49 10.32 -1.60
N VAL A 223 -5.81 10.22 -1.36
CA VAL A 223 -6.36 9.70 -0.10
C VAL A 223 -6.97 8.33 -0.33
N GLY A 224 -6.29 7.31 0.20
CA GLY A 224 -6.70 5.92 0.18
C GLY A 224 -7.25 5.44 1.53
N GLY A 225 -7.29 4.12 1.69
CA GLY A 225 -7.88 3.46 2.86
C GLY A 225 -9.39 3.30 2.78
N GLY A 226 -9.97 2.61 3.77
CA GLY A 226 -11.39 2.27 3.76
C GLY A 226 -12.33 3.47 3.77
N VAL A 227 -11.89 4.60 4.34
CA VAL A 227 -12.67 5.84 4.44
C VAL A 227 -12.77 6.59 3.11
N SER A 228 -11.93 6.30 2.12
CA SER A 228 -11.94 6.97 0.81
C SER A 228 -13.28 6.83 0.06
N LYS A 229 -14.10 5.83 0.39
CA LYS A 229 -15.49 5.71 -0.08
C LYS A 229 -16.38 6.88 0.32
N ASN A 230 -16.02 7.56 1.41
CA ASN A 230 -16.71 8.72 1.96
C ASN A 230 -15.98 10.03 1.64
N ALA A 231 -15.08 10.05 0.68
CA ALA A 231 -14.26 11.22 0.34
C ALA A 231 -15.09 12.50 0.10
N GLY A 232 -16.30 12.37 -0.45
CA GLY A 232 -17.22 13.49 -0.66
C GLY A 232 -17.70 14.17 0.62
N ASP A 233 -17.61 13.49 1.78
CA ASP A 233 -18.08 14.02 3.07
C ASP A 233 -17.01 14.89 3.77
N PHE A 234 -15.72 14.74 3.43
CA PHE A 234 -14.64 15.43 4.14
C PHE A 234 -13.60 16.11 3.24
N LEU A 235 -13.25 15.59 2.05
CA LEU A 235 -12.26 16.24 1.19
C LEU A 235 -12.67 17.64 0.74
N PRO A 236 -13.95 17.93 0.39
CA PRO A 236 -14.37 19.28 0.01
C PRO A 236 -14.29 20.31 1.16
N LEU A 237 -14.10 19.86 2.41
CA LEU A 237 -13.95 20.74 3.57
C LEU A 237 -12.49 21.17 3.82
N LEU A 238 -11.54 20.63 3.05
CA LEU A 238 -10.12 20.95 3.15
C LEU A 238 -9.77 22.12 2.23
N ASP A 239 -9.05 23.08 2.77
CA ASP A 239 -8.50 24.24 2.04
C ASP A 239 -6.96 24.07 1.90
N LEU A 240 -6.52 23.46 0.82
CA LEU A 240 -5.13 23.18 0.49
C LEU A 240 -4.77 23.80 -0.84
N LYS A 241 -3.52 24.22 -1.01
CA LYS A 241 -3.00 24.69 -2.31
C LYS A 241 -2.77 23.53 -3.27
N THR A 242 -2.28 22.41 -2.73
CA THR A 242 -2.07 21.16 -3.46
C THR A 242 -3.41 20.47 -3.71
N PRO A 243 -3.70 20.05 -4.94
CA PRO A 243 -4.86 19.21 -5.22
C PRO A 243 -4.89 17.97 -4.34
N ILE A 244 -6.08 17.63 -3.83
CA ILE A 244 -6.31 16.41 -3.03
C ILE A 244 -7.47 15.62 -3.63
N VAL A 245 -7.23 14.33 -3.92
CA VAL A 245 -8.21 13.45 -4.58
C VAL A 245 -8.31 12.09 -3.88
N PRO A 246 -9.46 11.41 -3.98
CA PRO A 246 -9.57 10.04 -3.48
C PRO A 246 -8.85 9.04 -4.40
N ALA A 247 -8.30 7.99 -3.81
CA ALA A 247 -7.78 6.83 -4.52
C ALA A 247 -8.88 6.13 -5.36
N ILE A 248 -8.55 5.74 -6.58
CA ILE A 248 -9.50 5.10 -7.51
C ILE A 248 -9.72 3.64 -7.14
N HIS A 249 -8.65 2.91 -6.82
CA HIS A 249 -8.73 1.45 -6.57
C HIS A 249 -9.30 1.11 -5.19
N ARG A 250 -9.39 2.07 -4.27
CA ARG A 250 -10.02 1.90 -2.95
C ARG A 250 -9.49 0.65 -2.21
N ASN A 251 -10.41 -0.27 -1.85
CA ASN A 251 -10.08 -1.51 -1.12
C ASN A 251 -9.31 -2.56 -1.94
N ASN A 252 -9.03 -2.31 -3.21
CA ASN A 252 -8.24 -3.20 -4.07
C ASN A 252 -6.82 -2.68 -4.30
N SER A 253 -6.48 -1.47 -3.83
CA SER A 253 -5.17 -0.84 -4.08
C SER A 253 -4.01 -1.73 -3.63
N GLY A 254 -4.08 -2.33 -2.44
CA GLY A 254 -3.05 -3.23 -1.93
C GLY A 254 -2.85 -4.48 -2.81
N ILE A 255 -3.97 -5.08 -3.29
CA ILE A 255 -3.94 -6.25 -4.19
C ILE A 255 -3.32 -5.86 -5.53
N ILE A 256 -3.81 -4.77 -6.14
CA ILE A 256 -3.37 -4.31 -7.48
C ILE A 256 -1.91 -3.90 -7.44
N GLY A 257 -1.49 -3.16 -6.41
CA GLY A 257 -0.10 -2.71 -6.28
C GLY A 257 0.88 -3.85 -6.02
N ALA A 258 0.54 -4.79 -5.12
CA ALA A 258 1.37 -5.96 -4.87
C ALA A 258 1.52 -6.82 -6.14
N ALA A 259 0.41 -7.08 -6.86
CA ALA A 259 0.43 -7.79 -8.14
C ALA A 259 1.28 -7.05 -9.19
N SER A 260 1.14 -5.73 -9.27
CA SER A 260 1.90 -4.90 -10.22
C SER A 260 3.40 -4.96 -9.98
N LEU A 261 3.83 -4.94 -8.71
CA LEU A 261 5.26 -5.09 -8.34
C LEU A 261 5.80 -6.50 -8.61
N ALA A 262 4.95 -7.52 -8.52
CA ALA A 262 5.36 -8.88 -8.80
C ALA A 262 5.47 -9.17 -10.32
N GLY A 263 4.78 -8.40 -11.16
CA GLY A 263 4.80 -8.53 -12.62
C GLY A 263 5.95 -7.80 -13.31
N ASP A 264 6.76 -7.03 -12.57
CA ASP A 264 7.97 -6.36 -13.07
C ASP A 264 9.07 -7.40 -13.27
#